data_45675a046d225bb28735d4bb81facdda
#
_entry.id   45675a046d225bb28735d4bb81facdda
#
_cell.length_a   1.000
_cell.length_b   1.000
_cell.length_c   1.000
_cell.angle_alpha   90.00
_cell.angle_beta   90.00
_cell.angle_gamma   90.00
#
_symmetry.space_group_name_H-M   'P 1'
#
loop_
_entity.id
_entity.type
_entity.pdbx_description
1 polymer ?
#
loop_
_entity_poly.entity_id
_entity_poly.type
_entity_poly.pdbx_seq_one_letter_code
_entity_poly.pdbx_strand_id
1 'polypeptide(L)'
;MANITAAEHPKLVLEMTAMERTTPAHYDEWNVRHQQLLDNDKYLNEQFINVFSDSAAAHNSIYRGKNLTNVYTVDEICQRISAGTFKDLYVGDYFDISITTDLGGAETVRCILAGFDVFWNNGDTAFTKHHAVIVPKDCFKTKSVMNDTNVTTGGYVGSKMYKTVLPVYAAALQTALNNHILSHRELLTTAVSTTGNSNAGAGITGYASNWEWKDCLVKLMSEIQVYGSTVLSSSFYDTGCDNIQFPLFRLAPNLKVAGLGHNGSRWWYWLLAVVSAAAFAFCHHGDGSHRDAAGDGGVRPYFCIG
;
A
#
# COMPACT_ATOMS: atom_id res chain seq x y z
N MET A 1 11.89 -22.66 45.73
CA MET A 1 12.32 -23.30 44.49
C MET A 1 13.05 -22.24 43.68
N ALA A 2 14.26 -22.49 43.24
CA ALA A 2 14.98 -21.56 42.36
C ALA A 2 14.43 -21.71 40.93
N ASN A 3 14.15 -20.58 40.28
CA ASN A 3 13.73 -20.58 38.88
C ASN A 3 14.96 -20.69 37.97
N ILE A 4 14.87 -21.49 36.91
CA ILE A 4 15.86 -21.53 35.85
C ILE A 4 15.49 -20.40 34.86
N THR A 5 16.44 -19.53 34.55
CA THR A 5 16.25 -18.40 33.58
C THR A 5 17.25 -18.55 32.45
N ALA A 6 16.84 -18.19 31.25
CA ALA A 6 17.74 -18.19 30.09
C ALA A 6 18.92 -17.24 30.28
N ALA A 7 20.07 -17.54 29.68
CA ALA A 7 21.24 -16.69 29.69
C ALA A 7 20.96 -15.32 29.06
N GLU A 8 21.69 -14.28 29.45
CA GLU A 8 21.56 -12.93 28.88
C GLU A 8 21.91 -12.93 27.40
N HIS A 9 22.96 -13.67 27.03
CA HIS A 9 23.41 -13.84 25.64
C HIS A 9 23.46 -15.34 25.29
N PRO A 10 22.32 -15.96 24.98
CA PRO A 10 22.27 -17.38 24.70
C PRO A 10 22.94 -17.72 23.38
N LYS A 11 23.52 -18.91 23.29
CA LYS A 11 24.06 -19.48 22.06
C LYS A 11 23.26 -20.69 21.66
N LEU A 12 22.97 -20.84 20.37
CA LEU A 12 22.32 -22.04 19.86
C LEU A 12 23.30 -23.24 20.00
N VAL A 13 22.87 -24.29 20.64
CA VAL A 13 23.58 -25.57 20.73
C VAL A 13 22.77 -26.61 19.98
N LEU A 14 23.32 -27.11 18.86
CA LEU A 14 22.65 -28.08 18.00
C LEU A 14 22.82 -29.53 18.47
N GLU A 15 23.86 -29.80 19.29
CA GLU A 15 24.15 -31.12 19.81
C GLU A 15 24.05 -31.11 21.32
N MET A 16 23.21 -31.98 21.86
CA MET A 16 23.08 -32.21 23.28
C MET A 16 23.49 -33.67 23.60
N THR A 17 24.27 -33.88 24.61
CA THR A 17 24.63 -35.23 25.05
C THR A 17 23.38 -36.02 25.42
N ALA A 18 23.16 -37.13 24.75
CA ALA A 18 22.06 -38.02 25.07
C ALA A 18 22.19 -38.57 26.52
N MET A 19 21.06 -38.72 27.20
CA MET A 19 21.03 -39.39 28.48
C MET A 19 21.10 -40.89 28.23
N GLU A 20 22.08 -41.53 28.85
CA GLU A 20 22.18 -42.97 28.85
C GLU A 20 21.48 -43.57 30.06
N ARG A 21 21.17 -44.87 30.01
CA ARG A 21 20.51 -45.58 31.12
C ARG A 21 21.30 -45.52 32.41
N THR A 22 22.63 -45.32 32.33
CA THR A 22 23.56 -45.19 33.43
C THR A 22 23.81 -43.76 33.91
N THR A 23 23.22 -42.75 33.23
CA THR A 23 23.37 -41.35 33.66
C THR A 23 22.69 -41.14 35.02
N PRO A 24 23.39 -40.63 36.01
CA PRO A 24 22.80 -40.41 37.33
C PRO A 24 21.59 -39.49 37.22
N ALA A 25 20.49 -39.86 37.84
CA ALA A 25 19.27 -39.04 37.90
C ALA A 25 19.44 -37.89 38.92
N HIS A 26 20.52 -37.14 38.79
CA HIS A 26 20.81 -36.02 39.69
C HIS A 26 20.14 -34.74 39.12
N TYR A 27 19.54 -33.93 40.00
CA TYR A 27 18.82 -32.72 39.59
C TYR A 27 19.69 -31.72 38.82
N ASP A 28 21.01 -31.69 39.05
CA ASP A 28 21.95 -30.82 38.36
C ASP A 28 22.08 -31.18 36.89
N GLU A 29 22.11 -32.45 36.53
CA GLU A 29 22.14 -32.92 35.14
C GLU A 29 20.87 -32.55 34.41
N TRP A 30 19.72 -32.64 35.06
CA TRP A 30 18.46 -32.20 34.49
C TRP A 30 18.42 -30.69 34.33
N ASN A 31 18.89 -29.93 35.31
CA ASN A 31 18.92 -28.47 35.27
C ASN A 31 19.80 -27.95 34.12
N VAL A 32 20.96 -28.55 33.88
CA VAL A 32 21.83 -28.20 32.75
C VAL A 32 21.10 -28.37 31.40
N ARG A 33 20.36 -29.45 31.22
CA ARG A 33 19.61 -29.73 30.01
C ARG A 33 18.42 -28.78 29.83
N HIS A 34 17.69 -28.53 30.90
CA HIS A 34 16.59 -27.56 30.86
C HIS A 34 17.10 -26.13 30.57
N GLN A 35 18.26 -25.76 31.17
CA GLN A 35 18.90 -24.48 30.86
C GLN A 35 19.24 -24.38 29.38
N GLN A 36 19.85 -25.44 28.81
CA GLN A 36 20.20 -25.46 27.39
C GLN A 36 18.99 -25.31 26.48
N LEU A 37 17.86 -25.96 26.79
CA LEU A 37 16.62 -25.80 26.04
C LEU A 37 16.08 -24.38 26.12
N LEU A 38 16.07 -23.78 27.32
CA LEU A 38 15.65 -22.39 27.51
C LEU A 38 16.55 -21.41 26.74
N ASP A 39 17.86 -21.64 26.74
CA ASP A 39 18.82 -20.80 26.03
C ASP A 39 18.62 -20.92 24.51
N ASN A 40 18.37 -22.12 23.97
CA ASN A 40 18.06 -22.34 22.59
C ASN A 40 16.73 -21.65 22.18
N ASP A 41 15.69 -21.81 23.00
CA ASP A 41 14.39 -21.16 22.74
C ASP A 41 14.52 -19.64 22.75
N LYS A 42 15.28 -19.09 23.71
CA LYS A 42 15.54 -17.64 23.74
C LYS A 42 16.34 -17.20 22.54
N TYR A 43 17.41 -17.92 22.14
CA TYR A 43 18.19 -17.60 20.96
C TYR A 43 17.33 -17.59 19.70
N LEU A 44 16.51 -18.63 19.50
CA LEU A 44 15.62 -18.71 18.33
C LEU A 44 14.59 -17.58 18.33
N ASN A 45 14.03 -17.26 19.48
CA ASN A 45 13.09 -16.14 19.62
C ASN A 45 13.76 -14.79 19.31
N GLU A 46 15.00 -14.56 19.77
CA GLU A 46 15.77 -13.34 19.44
C GLU A 46 16.08 -13.25 17.95
N GLN A 47 16.46 -14.37 17.28
CA GLN A 47 16.67 -14.39 15.84
C GLN A 47 15.37 -14.13 15.09
N PHE A 48 14.25 -14.71 15.54
CA PHE A 48 12.94 -14.45 14.97
C PHE A 48 12.55 -12.97 15.11
N ILE A 49 12.71 -12.37 16.30
CA ILE A 49 12.45 -10.94 16.54
C ILE A 49 13.36 -10.07 15.66
N ASN A 50 14.65 -10.42 15.51
CA ASN A 50 15.56 -9.67 14.64
C ASN A 50 15.15 -9.67 13.16
N VAL A 51 14.61 -10.80 12.68
CA VAL A 51 14.12 -10.92 11.29
C VAL A 51 12.76 -10.26 11.13
N PHE A 52 11.88 -10.39 12.10
CA PHE A 52 10.51 -9.90 12.11
C PHE A 52 10.30 -8.75 13.10
N SER A 53 11.31 -7.86 13.22
CA SER A 53 11.19 -6.70 14.09
C SER A 53 9.88 -5.95 13.83
N ASP A 54 9.23 -5.47 14.88
CA ASP A 54 8.01 -4.66 14.80
C ASP A 54 8.31 -3.28 14.18
N SER A 55 8.79 -3.28 12.95
CA SER A 55 9.11 -2.07 12.19
C SER A 55 8.44 -2.10 10.83
N ALA A 56 8.05 -0.94 10.33
CA ALA A 56 7.48 -0.80 9.00
C ALA A 56 8.38 -1.44 7.92
N ALA A 57 9.71 -1.32 8.06
CA ALA A 57 10.67 -1.90 7.11
C ALA A 57 10.57 -3.42 7.02
N ALA A 58 10.46 -4.12 8.16
CA ALA A 58 10.30 -5.57 8.19
C ALA A 58 8.97 -6.00 7.57
N HIS A 59 7.88 -5.35 7.96
CA HIS A 59 6.54 -5.63 7.42
C HIS A 59 6.42 -5.32 5.92
N ASN A 60 7.19 -4.34 5.42
CA ASN A 60 7.29 -3.99 3.99
C ASN A 60 8.18 -4.94 3.17
N SER A 61 8.88 -5.86 3.80
CA SER A 61 9.82 -6.77 3.14
C SER A 61 9.23 -8.15 2.86
N ILE A 62 8.06 -8.46 3.39
CA ILE A 62 7.42 -9.78 3.32
C ILE A 62 6.05 -9.66 2.68
N TYR A 63 5.83 -10.41 1.59
CA TYR A 63 4.50 -10.63 1.02
C TYR A 63 3.87 -11.89 1.65
N ARG A 64 2.71 -11.75 2.28
CA ARG A 64 2.01 -12.88 2.92
C ARG A 64 0.69 -13.24 2.24
N GLY A 65 -0.17 -12.27 1.97
CA GLY A 65 -1.45 -12.50 1.27
C GLY A 65 -2.53 -13.21 2.11
N LYS A 66 -2.50 -13.06 3.44
CA LYS A 66 -3.49 -13.66 4.36
C LYS A 66 -4.83 -12.92 4.27
N ASN A 67 -5.93 -13.66 4.26
CA ASN A 67 -7.27 -13.10 4.41
C ASN A 67 -7.53 -12.74 5.88
N LEU A 68 -7.78 -11.47 6.15
CA LEU A 68 -8.05 -10.93 7.49
C LEU A 68 -9.55 -10.73 7.76
N THR A 69 -10.43 -10.87 6.77
CA THR A 69 -11.86 -10.51 6.84
C THR A 69 -12.59 -11.10 8.05
N ASN A 70 -12.27 -12.35 8.43
CA ASN A 70 -12.87 -13.04 9.57
C ASN A 70 -11.86 -13.25 10.71
N VAL A 71 -10.72 -12.58 10.66
CA VAL A 71 -9.66 -12.68 11.67
C VAL A 71 -9.65 -11.46 12.57
N TYR A 72 -9.82 -10.28 11.96
CA TYR A 72 -9.84 -9.00 12.65
C TYR A 72 -10.97 -8.13 12.11
N THR A 73 -11.55 -7.32 12.98
CA THR A 73 -12.41 -6.19 12.60
C THR A 73 -11.54 -5.07 11.99
N VAL A 74 -12.16 -4.13 11.27
CA VAL A 74 -11.48 -2.94 10.75
C VAL A 74 -10.79 -2.16 11.89
N ASP A 75 -11.46 -1.99 13.01
CA ASP A 75 -10.92 -1.26 14.18
C ASP A 75 -9.69 -1.95 14.76
N GLU A 76 -9.69 -3.29 14.86
CA GLU A 76 -8.52 -4.05 15.32
C GLU A 76 -7.34 -3.96 14.34
N ILE A 77 -7.59 -3.93 13.04
CA ILE A 77 -6.55 -3.70 12.02
C ILE A 77 -5.97 -2.30 12.20
N CYS A 78 -6.80 -1.28 12.29
CA CYS A 78 -6.37 0.10 12.46
C CYS A 78 -5.65 0.34 13.80
N GLN A 79 -6.10 -0.30 14.88
CA GLN A 79 -5.41 -0.27 16.17
C GLN A 79 -3.98 -0.81 16.09
N ARG A 80 -3.76 -1.93 15.36
CA ARG A 80 -2.42 -2.51 15.15
C ARG A 80 -1.53 -1.59 14.33
N ILE A 81 -2.10 -0.90 13.36
CA ILE A 81 -1.41 0.07 12.50
C ILE A 81 -1.04 1.30 13.31
N SER A 82 -2.00 1.94 13.99
CA SER A 82 -1.77 3.15 14.77
C SER A 82 -0.80 2.97 15.94
N ALA A 83 -0.66 1.75 16.45
CA ALA A 83 0.35 1.40 17.46
C ALA A 83 1.79 1.41 16.91
N GLY A 84 1.99 1.42 15.59
CA GLY A 84 3.30 1.39 14.93
C GLY A 84 4.05 0.06 15.00
N THR A 85 3.44 -0.96 15.58
CA THR A 85 4.02 -2.31 15.65
C THR A 85 3.61 -3.19 14.48
N PHE A 86 2.49 -2.89 13.83
CA PHE A 86 1.89 -3.63 12.70
C PHE A 86 1.74 -5.13 12.97
N LYS A 87 1.63 -5.51 14.23
CA LYS A 87 1.65 -6.89 14.70
C LYS A 87 0.69 -7.78 13.91
N ASP A 88 1.23 -8.86 13.32
CA ASP A 88 0.51 -9.84 12.47
C ASP A 88 -0.18 -9.21 11.25
N LEU A 89 0.40 -8.12 10.70
CA LEU A 89 0.00 -7.52 9.43
C LEU A 89 1.20 -7.46 8.51
N TYR A 90 1.06 -7.90 7.24
CA TYR A 90 2.14 -7.92 6.24
C TYR A 90 1.62 -7.43 4.89
N VAL A 91 2.54 -7.04 4.01
CA VAL A 91 2.18 -6.67 2.64
C VAL A 91 1.46 -7.82 1.95
N GLY A 92 0.40 -7.49 1.23
CA GLY A 92 -0.44 -8.47 0.52
C GLY A 92 -1.58 -9.03 1.34
N ASP A 93 -1.57 -8.91 2.68
CA ASP A 93 -2.74 -9.25 3.49
C ASP A 93 -3.92 -8.40 3.07
N TYR A 94 -5.11 -8.96 3.18
CA TYR A 94 -6.30 -8.27 2.68
C TYR A 94 -7.53 -8.52 3.56
N PHE A 95 -8.46 -7.60 3.46
CA PHE A 95 -9.80 -7.73 4.04
C PHE A 95 -10.84 -7.18 3.07
N ASP A 96 -12.05 -7.71 3.14
CA ASP A 96 -13.15 -7.33 2.28
C ASP A 96 -14.10 -6.40 3.04
N ILE A 97 -14.52 -5.32 2.40
CA ILE A 97 -15.53 -4.39 2.90
C ILE A 97 -16.66 -4.24 1.87
N SER A 98 -17.82 -3.83 2.33
CA SER A 98 -18.94 -3.47 1.46
C SER A 98 -19.11 -1.95 1.44
N ILE A 99 -19.17 -1.37 0.25
CA ILE A 99 -19.47 0.05 0.05
C ILE A 99 -20.73 0.21 -0.79
N THR A 100 -21.39 1.36 -0.65
CA THR A 100 -22.50 1.75 -1.52
C THR A 100 -22.28 3.18 -1.98
N THR A 101 -22.37 3.43 -3.28
CA THR A 101 -22.18 4.75 -3.89
C THR A 101 -23.31 5.06 -4.87
N ASP A 102 -23.57 6.35 -5.09
CA ASP A 102 -24.50 6.80 -6.14
C ASP A 102 -23.97 6.53 -7.55
N LEU A 103 -22.66 6.29 -7.71
CA LEU A 103 -22.04 5.98 -9.00
C LEU A 103 -22.29 4.55 -9.45
N GLY A 104 -22.28 3.59 -8.51
CA GLY A 104 -22.32 2.18 -8.84
C GLY A 104 -23.25 1.33 -7.97
N GLY A 105 -23.91 1.89 -6.94
CA GLY A 105 -24.66 1.13 -5.94
C GLY A 105 -23.73 0.29 -5.05
N ALA A 106 -24.26 -0.80 -4.50
CA ALA A 106 -23.52 -1.66 -3.58
C ALA A 106 -22.46 -2.52 -4.29
N GLU A 107 -21.25 -2.61 -3.70
CA GLU A 107 -20.18 -3.50 -4.16
C GLU A 107 -19.27 -3.93 -3.01
N THR A 108 -18.62 -5.08 -3.19
CA THR A 108 -17.55 -5.55 -2.30
C THR A 108 -16.21 -5.03 -2.81
N VAL A 109 -15.40 -4.49 -1.91
CA VAL A 109 -14.03 -4.03 -2.21
C VAL A 109 -13.05 -4.85 -1.39
N ARG A 110 -12.12 -5.53 -2.05
CA ARG A 110 -11.00 -6.19 -1.41
C ARG A 110 -9.87 -5.20 -1.19
N CYS A 111 -9.65 -4.81 0.04
CA CYS A 111 -8.61 -3.90 0.49
C CYS A 111 -7.31 -4.66 0.75
N ILE A 112 -6.24 -4.39 0.00
CA ILE A 112 -4.93 -5.03 0.18
C ILE A 112 -4.01 -4.07 0.92
N LEU A 113 -3.31 -4.55 1.96
CA LEU A 113 -2.23 -3.82 2.63
C LEU A 113 -1.04 -3.69 1.67
N ALA A 114 -0.82 -2.50 1.15
CA ALA A 114 0.17 -2.25 0.09
C ALA A 114 1.54 -1.81 0.63
N GLY A 115 1.60 -1.34 1.86
CA GLY A 115 2.80 -0.94 2.55
C GLY A 115 2.48 -0.25 3.88
N PHE A 116 3.46 -0.16 4.75
CA PHE A 116 3.37 0.42 6.09
C PHE A 116 4.30 1.63 6.19
N ASP A 117 3.81 2.72 6.79
CA ASP A 117 4.55 3.99 6.98
C ASP A 117 5.24 4.52 5.70
N VAL A 118 4.65 4.25 4.53
CA VAL A 118 5.22 4.63 3.22
C VAL A 118 5.42 6.14 3.12
N PHE A 119 4.53 6.91 3.73
CA PHE A 119 4.54 8.38 3.72
C PHE A 119 5.04 9.00 5.03
N TRP A 120 5.74 8.22 5.86
CA TRP A 120 6.28 8.72 7.13
C TRP A 120 7.24 9.88 6.92
N ASN A 121 6.99 11.00 7.59
CA ASN A 121 7.72 12.28 7.47
C ASN A 121 7.68 12.93 6.06
N ASN A 122 6.79 12.53 5.18
CA ASN A 122 6.63 13.12 3.85
C ASN A 122 5.59 14.25 3.83
N GLY A 123 5.67 15.08 2.79
CA GLY A 123 4.81 16.24 2.57
C GLY A 123 5.42 17.56 3.01
N ASP A 124 4.80 18.68 2.62
CA ASP A 124 5.13 20.02 3.12
C ASP A 124 4.77 20.18 4.60
N THR A 125 3.85 19.36 5.07
CA THR A 125 3.57 19.11 6.48
C THR A 125 3.80 17.63 6.73
N ALA A 126 4.77 17.31 7.60
CA ALA A 126 5.19 15.94 7.87
C ALA A 126 4.02 15.05 8.33
N PHE A 127 3.84 13.92 7.67
CA PHE A 127 2.86 12.90 8.07
C PHE A 127 3.47 11.98 9.13
N THR A 128 3.10 12.20 10.39
CA THR A 128 3.70 11.51 11.56
C THR A 128 2.77 10.50 12.22
N LYS A 129 1.68 10.12 11.56
CA LYS A 129 0.79 9.05 12.03
C LYS A 129 1.23 7.72 11.41
N HIS A 130 1.32 6.68 12.22
CA HIS A 130 1.50 5.33 11.70
C HIS A 130 0.32 4.95 10.82
N HIS A 131 0.62 4.38 9.65
CA HIS A 131 -0.38 4.10 8.65
C HIS A 131 -0.05 2.87 7.80
N ALA A 132 -1.09 2.26 7.26
CA ALA A 132 -0.95 1.34 6.14
C ALA A 132 -1.58 1.96 4.88
N VAL A 133 -0.86 1.83 3.77
CA VAL A 133 -1.41 2.14 2.43
C VAL A 133 -2.30 0.99 2.01
N ILE A 134 -3.50 1.31 1.61
CA ILE A 134 -4.47 0.37 1.06
C ILE A 134 -4.64 0.59 -0.43
N VAL A 135 -4.56 -0.51 -1.19
CA VAL A 135 -4.90 -0.52 -2.62
C VAL A 135 -6.00 -1.56 -2.83
N PRO A 136 -7.15 -1.20 -3.43
CA PRO A 136 -8.15 -2.18 -3.84
C PRO A 136 -7.53 -3.21 -4.79
N LYS A 137 -7.85 -4.50 -4.63
CA LYS A 137 -7.37 -5.56 -5.54
C LYS A 137 -7.77 -5.26 -6.98
N ASP A 138 -9.04 -4.91 -7.17
CA ASP A 138 -9.64 -4.63 -8.46
C ASP A 138 -10.11 -3.16 -8.53
N CYS A 139 -10.42 -2.66 -9.70
CA CYS A 139 -11.10 -1.38 -9.87
C CYS A 139 -12.50 -1.45 -9.24
N PHE A 140 -13.03 -0.33 -8.82
CA PHE A 140 -14.46 -0.24 -8.55
C PHE A 140 -15.27 -0.66 -9.78
N LYS A 141 -16.48 -1.18 -9.56
CA LYS A 141 -17.29 -1.77 -10.65
C LYS A 141 -17.73 -0.76 -11.72
N THR A 142 -17.77 0.53 -11.37
CA THR A 142 -18.16 1.59 -12.31
C THR A 142 -16.92 2.24 -12.91
N LYS A 143 -16.87 2.25 -14.23
CA LYS A 143 -15.87 2.98 -15.00
C LYS A 143 -16.11 4.48 -14.88
N SER A 144 -15.07 5.27 -15.11
CA SER A 144 -15.18 6.73 -15.18
C SER A 144 -14.14 7.33 -16.10
N VAL A 145 -14.46 8.53 -16.58
CA VAL A 145 -13.54 9.38 -17.35
C VAL A 145 -12.70 10.23 -16.41
N MET A 146 -11.52 10.66 -16.85
CA MET A 146 -10.77 11.70 -16.15
C MET A 146 -11.44 13.07 -16.32
N ASN A 147 -11.94 13.37 -17.53
CA ASN A 147 -12.71 14.57 -17.86
C ASN A 147 -13.77 14.25 -18.92
N ASP A 148 -14.82 15.06 -19.01
CA ASP A 148 -15.89 14.87 -20.02
C ASP A 148 -15.42 15.16 -21.45
N THR A 149 -14.27 15.83 -21.61
CA THR A 149 -13.64 16.12 -22.90
C THR A 149 -12.15 15.78 -22.84
N ASN A 150 -11.51 15.67 -24.00
CA ASN A 150 -10.08 15.35 -24.11
C ASN A 150 -9.21 16.58 -23.80
N VAL A 151 -9.32 17.09 -22.57
CA VAL A 151 -8.51 18.20 -22.06
C VAL A 151 -8.00 17.85 -20.66
N THR A 152 -6.80 18.32 -20.36
CA THR A 152 -6.17 18.13 -19.05
C THR A 152 -5.97 19.46 -18.31
N THR A 153 -6.64 20.52 -18.74
CA THR A 153 -6.58 21.84 -18.10
C THR A 153 -6.85 21.76 -16.61
N GLY A 154 -5.98 22.38 -15.80
CA GLY A 154 -6.04 22.28 -14.34
C GLY A 154 -5.37 21.01 -13.77
N GLY A 155 -4.73 20.22 -14.62
CA GLY A 155 -3.99 19.01 -14.21
C GLY A 155 -4.87 17.95 -13.56
N TYR A 156 -4.29 17.14 -12.71
CA TYR A 156 -5.03 16.12 -11.95
C TYR A 156 -6.07 16.74 -11.01
N VAL A 157 -5.69 17.79 -10.29
CA VAL A 157 -6.59 18.51 -9.36
C VAL A 157 -7.78 19.14 -10.08
N GLY A 158 -7.58 19.57 -11.35
CA GLY A 158 -8.64 20.12 -12.19
C GLY A 158 -9.63 19.09 -12.73
N SER A 159 -9.29 17.80 -12.69
CA SER A 159 -10.06 16.74 -13.33
C SER A 159 -11.40 16.46 -12.64
N LYS A 160 -12.38 15.96 -13.43
CA LYS A 160 -13.65 15.43 -12.92
C LYS A 160 -13.41 14.24 -11.99
N MET A 161 -12.42 13.40 -12.29
CA MET A 161 -12.01 12.29 -11.45
C MET A 161 -11.70 12.76 -10.03
N TYR A 162 -10.83 13.75 -9.88
CA TYR A 162 -10.44 14.28 -8.57
C TYR A 162 -11.56 15.03 -7.86
N LYS A 163 -12.32 15.89 -8.60
CA LYS A 163 -13.31 16.79 -8.00
C LYS A 163 -14.66 16.13 -7.70
N THR A 164 -15.02 15.09 -8.45
CA THR A 164 -16.39 14.54 -8.43
C THR A 164 -16.41 13.04 -8.13
N VAL A 165 -15.58 12.26 -8.83
CA VAL A 165 -15.66 10.79 -8.74
C VAL A 165 -15.04 10.27 -7.44
N LEU A 166 -13.80 10.63 -7.16
CA LEU A 166 -13.09 10.17 -5.96
C LEU A 166 -13.72 10.62 -4.64
N PRO A 167 -14.30 11.82 -4.50
CA PRO A 167 -15.00 12.20 -3.28
C PRO A 167 -16.20 11.30 -2.93
N VAL A 168 -16.94 10.81 -3.94
CA VAL A 168 -18.05 9.87 -3.72
C VAL A 168 -17.53 8.55 -3.14
N TYR A 169 -16.44 8.00 -3.72
CA TYR A 169 -15.81 6.80 -3.20
C TYR A 169 -15.17 7.04 -1.82
N ALA A 170 -14.55 8.20 -1.61
CA ALA A 170 -13.95 8.54 -0.31
C ALA A 170 -15.00 8.55 0.82
N ALA A 171 -16.18 9.13 0.60
CA ALA A 171 -17.26 9.14 1.57
C ALA A 171 -17.75 7.71 1.90
N ALA A 172 -17.93 6.87 0.88
CA ALA A 172 -18.37 5.49 1.06
C ALA A 172 -17.31 4.63 1.78
N LEU A 173 -16.04 4.79 1.42
CA LEU A 173 -14.92 4.11 2.07
C LEU A 173 -14.75 4.57 3.52
N GLN A 174 -14.86 5.89 3.80
CA GLN A 174 -14.81 6.43 5.17
C GLN A 174 -15.86 5.79 6.07
N THR A 175 -17.10 5.68 5.55
CA THR A 175 -18.19 5.01 6.28
C THR A 175 -17.88 3.52 6.53
N ALA A 176 -17.47 2.79 5.51
CA ALA A 176 -17.18 1.37 5.62
C ALA A 176 -15.96 1.04 6.48
N LEU A 177 -15.04 2.00 6.64
CA LEU A 177 -13.83 1.90 7.43
C LEU A 177 -13.91 2.65 8.77
N ASN A 178 -15.09 2.92 9.30
CA ASN A 178 -15.33 3.57 10.60
C ASN A 178 -14.55 4.88 10.78
N ASN A 179 -14.35 5.65 9.69
CA ASN A 179 -13.58 6.91 9.65
C ASN A 179 -12.06 6.75 9.94
N HIS A 180 -11.49 5.60 9.70
CA HIS A 180 -10.06 5.35 9.86
C HIS A 180 -9.19 5.78 8.67
N ILE A 181 -9.75 6.38 7.61
CA ILE A 181 -8.93 6.92 6.52
C ILE A 181 -8.23 8.19 6.99
N LEU A 182 -6.92 8.20 6.84
CA LEU A 182 -6.06 9.31 7.23
C LEU A 182 -5.81 10.24 6.03
N SER A 183 -5.91 11.55 6.27
CA SER A 183 -5.47 12.55 5.31
C SER A 183 -3.96 12.74 5.39
N HIS A 184 -3.31 12.89 4.25
CA HIS A 184 -1.90 13.27 4.13
C HIS A 184 -1.69 14.25 2.99
N ARG A 185 -0.52 14.90 2.96
CA ARG A 185 -0.18 15.92 1.98
C ARG A 185 0.43 15.30 0.73
N GLU A 186 -0.03 15.71 -0.44
CA GLU A 186 0.47 15.26 -1.73
C GLU A 186 0.71 16.44 -2.67
N LEU A 187 1.81 16.39 -3.41
CA LEU A 187 2.14 17.37 -4.44
C LEU A 187 1.45 16.96 -5.74
N LEU A 188 0.40 17.68 -6.12
CA LEU A 188 -0.47 17.32 -7.23
C LEU A 188 -0.47 18.39 -8.32
N THR A 189 -0.55 17.96 -9.59
CA THR A 189 -0.61 18.83 -10.77
C THR A 189 -1.86 19.70 -10.76
N THR A 190 -1.67 21.02 -10.89
CA THR A 190 -2.75 22.03 -10.92
C THR A 190 -2.82 22.82 -12.22
N ALA A 191 -1.81 22.71 -13.09
CA ALA A 191 -1.83 23.34 -14.41
C ALA A 191 -1.12 22.49 -15.47
N VAL A 192 -1.54 22.66 -16.71
CA VAL A 192 -0.97 22.00 -17.90
C VAL A 192 -0.72 23.05 -18.97
N SER A 193 0.51 23.09 -19.51
CA SER A 193 0.82 23.82 -20.72
C SER A 193 0.19 23.12 -21.92
N THR A 194 -0.44 23.85 -22.79
CA THR A 194 -1.01 23.31 -24.05
C THR A 194 -0.05 23.43 -25.25
N THR A 195 1.14 24.02 -25.01
CA THR A 195 2.17 24.22 -26.05
C THR A 195 3.47 23.55 -25.62
N GLY A 196 4.30 23.18 -26.58
CA GLY A 196 5.55 22.45 -26.33
C GLY A 196 5.37 20.93 -26.37
N ASN A 197 6.50 20.23 -26.35
CA ASN A 197 6.51 18.76 -26.41
C ASN A 197 6.38 18.16 -25.01
N SER A 198 5.58 17.10 -24.91
CA SER A 198 5.57 16.23 -23.73
C SER A 198 6.81 15.35 -23.69
N ASN A 199 7.30 15.01 -22.50
CA ASN A 199 8.37 14.02 -22.33
C ASN A 199 7.95 12.60 -22.74
N ALA A 200 6.64 12.36 -22.91
CA ALA A 200 6.09 11.03 -23.23
C ALA A 200 6.33 10.58 -24.68
N GLY A 201 6.86 11.45 -25.55
CA GLY A 201 7.24 11.09 -26.93
C GLY A 201 7.10 12.20 -27.95
N ALA A 202 7.72 12.00 -29.11
CA ALA A 202 7.64 12.95 -30.22
C ALA A 202 6.20 13.08 -30.75
N GLY A 203 5.75 14.31 -30.97
CA GLY A 203 4.42 14.60 -31.48
C GLY A 203 3.30 14.65 -30.43
N ILE A 204 3.61 14.38 -29.16
CA ILE A 204 2.67 14.56 -28.04
C ILE A 204 2.85 15.98 -27.48
N THR A 205 1.79 16.80 -27.54
CA THR A 205 1.83 18.21 -27.17
C THR A 205 1.27 18.45 -25.78
N GLY A 206 1.88 19.35 -25.04
CA GLY A 206 1.48 19.78 -23.71
C GLY A 206 2.12 18.94 -22.58
N TYR A 207 2.26 19.54 -21.42
CA TYR A 207 2.90 18.92 -20.26
C TYR A 207 2.42 19.56 -18.96
N ALA A 208 2.52 18.85 -17.84
CA ALA A 208 2.26 19.37 -16.51
C ALA A 208 3.21 20.53 -16.19
N SER A 209 2.67 21.67 -15.74
CA SER A 209 3.43 22.93 -15.63
C SER A 209 3.34 23.63 -14.27
N ASN A 210 2.46 23.19 -13.39
CA ASN A 210 2.39 23.68 -12.01
C ASN A 210 1.87 22.61 -11.05
N TRP A 211 2.32 22.66 -9.79
CA TRP A 211 1.96 21.70 -8.73
C TRP A 211 1.70 22.44 -7.43
N GLU A 212 0.78 21.91 -6.64
CA GLU A 212 0.46 22.41 -5.31
C GLU A 212 0.27 21.25 -4.35
N TRP A 213 0.63 21.48 -3.09
CA TRP A 213 0.34 20.56 -2.02
C TRP A 213 -1.15 20.58 -1.70
N LYS A 214 -1.76 19.40 -1.67
CA LYS A 214 -3.19 19.20 -1.37
C LYS A 214 -3.36 18.13 -0.30
N ASP A 215 -4.40 18.29 0.52
CA ASP A 215 -4.85 17.24 1.42
C ASP A 215 -5.55 16.15 0.62
N CYS A 216 -5.14 14.90 0.85
CA CYS A 216 -5.66 13.74 0.14
C CYS A 216 -6.15 12.68 1.11
N LEU A 217 -7.40 12.24 0.93
CA LEU A 217 -7.94 11.06 1.60
C LEU A 217 -7.85 9.83 0.68
N VAL A 218 -8.40 9.96 -0.53
CA VAL A 218 -8.44 8.91 -1.54
C VAL A 218 -8.01 9.52 -2.86
N LYS A 219 -7.02 8.94 -3.52
CA LYS A 219 -6.52 9.46 -4.81
C LYS A 219 -6.06 8.34 -5.73
N LEU A 220 -5.93 8.62 -7.02
CA LEU A 220 -5.30 7.69 -7.97
C LEU A 220 -3.81 7.55 -7.66
N MET A 221 -3.25 6.39 -7.98
CA MET A 221 -1.81 6.13 -7.85
C MET A 221 -1.02 6.91 -8.91
N SER A 222 0.22 7.27 -8.58
CA SER A 222 1.22 7.75 -9.53
C SER A 222 1.87 6.57 -10.27
N GLU A 223 2.55 6.85 -11.37
CA GLU A 223 3.37 5.86 -12.06
C GLU A 223 4.48 5.31 -11.16
N ILE A 224 5.12 6.16 -10.36
CA ILE A 224 6.18 5.73 -9.42
C ILE A 224 5.63 4.77 -8.36
N GLN A 225 4.46 5.06 -7.80
CA GLN A 225 3.83 4.18 -6.81
C GLN A 225 3.54 2.78 -7.37
N VAL A 226 3.25 2.68 -8.67
CA VAL A 226 2.98 1.40 -9.36
C VAL A 226 4.23 0.76 -9.93
N TYR A 227 5.09 1.53 -10.61
CA TYR A 227 6.21 0.99 -11.42
C TYR A 227 7.59 1.21 -10.79
N GLY A 228 7.73 2.11 -9.82
CA GLY A 228 9.00 2.52 -9.24
C GLY A 228 9.73 3.60 -10.03
N SER A 229 9.15 4.07 -11.12
CA SER A 229 9.68 5.13 -11.97
C SER A 229 8.56 5.82 -12.73
N THR A 230 8.80 7.02 -13.26
CA THR A 230 7.94 7.63 -14.28
C THR A 230 8.10 6.84 -15.59
N VAL A 231 7.01 6.63 -16.30
CA VAL A 231 6.94 5.94 -17.60
C VAL A 231 6.50 6.91 -18.69
N LEU A 232 5.35 7.54 -18.53
CA LEU A 232 4.74 8.43 -19.51
C LEU A 232 4.42 9.82 -18.93
N SER A 233 4.65 10.04 -17.63
CA SER A 233 4.46 11.36 -17.03
C SER A 233 5.22 12.42 -17.82
N SER A 234 4.54 13.53 -18.11
CA SER A 234 5.11 14.64 -18.85
C SER A 234 6.11 15.46 -18.03
N SER A 235 6.22 15.22 -16.73
CA SER A 235 7.13 15.91 -15.82
C SER A 235 7.57 15.03 -14.66
N PHE A 236 8.76 15.31 -14.14
CA PHE A 236 9.34 14.63 -12.96
C PHE A 236 8.54 14.86 -11.68
N TYR A 237 7.82 15.97 -11.57
CA TYR A 237 7.06 16.34 -10.37
C TYR A 237 5.65 15.73 -10.32
N ASP A 238 5.22 15.05 -11.35
CA ASP A 238 3.89 14.41 -11.41
C ASP A 238 3.90 13.05 -10.70
N THR A 239 4.48 13.01 -9.52
CA THR A 239 4.87 11.81 -8.79
C THR A 239 4.17 11.66 -7.44
N GLY A 240 3.49 12.71 -6.95
CA GLY A 240 2.99 12.74 -5.57
C GLY A 240 4.02 13.30 -4.59
N CYS A 241 3.97 12.92 -3.32
CA CYS A 241 4.83 13.51 -2.29
C CYS A 241 6.20 12.85 -2.21
N ASP A 242 6.38 11.67 -2.82
CA ASP A 242 7.65 10.97 -2.79
C ASP A 242 7.81 9.96 -3.94
N ASN A 243 9.03 9.46 -4.12
CA ASN A 243 9.42 8.58 -5.22
C ASN A 243 9.46 7.11 -4.80
N ILE A 244 8.50 6.66 -4.00
CA ILE A 244 8.47 5.30 -3.48
C ILE A 244 7.46 4.44 -4.26
N GLN A 245 7.95 3.33 -4.81
CA GLN A 245 7.06 2.25 -5.27
C GLN A 245 6.42 1.58 -4.06
N PHE A 246 5.10 1.36 -4.12
CA PHE A 246 4.43 0.62 -3.06
C PHE A 246 5.04 -0.77 -2.91
N PRO A 247 5.39 -1.20 -1.68
CA PRO A 247 5.94 -2.53 -1.42
C PRO A 247 5.14 -3.66 -2.06
N LEU A 248 3.81 -3.54 -2.12
CA LEU A 248 2.92 -4.49 -2.80
C LEU A 248 3.35 -4.78 -4.24
N PHE A 249 3.57 -3.73 -5.04
CA PHE A 249 3.89 -3.91 -6.46
C PHE A 249 5.34 -4.30 -6.71
N ARG A 250 6.22 -4.07 -5.74
CA ARG A 250 7.60 -4.54 -5.76
C ARG A 250 7.67 -6.04 -5.45
N LEU A 251 6.91 -6.50 -4.44
CA LEU A 251 6.92 -7.88 -3.97
C LEU A 251 6.02 -8.80 -4.79
N ALA A 252 4.91 -8.27 -5.32
CA ALA A 252 3.92 -9.01 -6.10
C ALA A 252 3.54 -8.23 -7.38
N PRO A 253 4.42 -8.18 -8.40
CA PRO A 253 4.21 -7.39 -9.63
C PRO A 253 2.94 -7.76 -10.41
N ASN A 254 2.46 -9.00 -10.29
CA ASN A 254 1.21 -9.47 -10.88
C ASN A 254 -0.03 -8.72 -10.35
N LEU A 255 0.04 -8.11 -9.17
CA LEU A 255 -1.04 -7.31 -8.60
C LEU A 255 -1.18 -5.91 -9.23
N LYS A 256 -0.29 -5.52 -10.16
CA LYS A 256 -0.51 -4.37 -11.05
C LYS A 256 -1.71 -4.60 -11.97
N VAL A 257 -2.00 -5.85 -12.30
CA VAL A 257 -3.20 -6.24 -13.07
C VAL A 257 -4.43 -6.19 -12.17
N ALA A 258 -5.50 -5.55 -12.64
CA ALA A 258 -6.77 -5.44 -11.93
C ALA A 258 -7.93 -5.93 -12.79
N GLY A 259 -9.02 -6.33 -12.15
CA GLY A 259 -10.32 -6.54 -12.77
C GLY A 259 -11.22 -5.30 -12.68
N LEU A 260 -12.38 -5.34 -13.29
CA LEU A 260 -13.44 -4.34 -13.13
C LEU A 260 -14.49 -4.89 -12.16
N GLY A 261 -14.59 -4.28 -10.99
CA GLY A 261 -15.38 -4.82 -9.88
C GLY A 261 -14.74 -6.05 -9.22
N HIS A 262 -15.25 -6.42 -8.06
CA HIS A 262 -14.72 -7.53 -7.28
C HIS A 262 -14.74 -8.85 -8.08
N ASN A 263 -13.56 -9.44 -8.29
CA ASN A 263 -13.35 -10.63 -9.12
C ASN A 263 -13.85 -10.50 -10.57
N GLY A 264 -13.94 -9.28 -11.09
CA GLY A 264 -14.33 -9.01 -12.47
C GLY A 264 -13.27 -9.34 -13.51
N SER A 265 -13.64 -9.23 -14.77
CA SER A 265 -12.72 -9.42 -15.89
C SER A 265 -11.61 -8.38 -15.87
N ARG A 266 -10.42 -8.77 -16.33
CA ARG A 266 -9.26 -7.89 -16.44
C ARG A 266 -9.63 -6.58 -17.13
N TRP A 267 -9.23 -5.45 -16.51
CA TRP A 267 -9.49 -4.11 -17.01
C TRP A 267 -8.29 -3.19 -16.74
N TRP A 268 -8.16 -2.09 -17.49
CA TRP A 268 -7.18 -1.04 -17.27
C TRP A 268 -7.73 0.02 -16.32
N TYR A 269 -6.85 0.74 -15.64
CA TYR A 269 -7.25 1.76 -14.66
C TYR A 269 -6.39 3.02 -14.73
N TRP A 270 -7.02 4.15 -14.44
CA TRP A 270 -6.39 5.45 -14.46
C TRP A 270 -5.28 5.58 -13.42
N LEU A 271 -4.21 6.32 -13.80
CA LEU A 271 -3.19 6.90 -12.93
C LEU A 271 -3.33 8.41 -12.93
N LEU A 272 -2.70 9.09 -11.95
CA LEU A 272 -2.86 10.54 -11.81
C LEU A 272 -2.01 11.35 -12.79
N ALA A 273 -0.96 10.78 -13.37
CA ALA A 273 0.04 11.50 -14.13
C ALA A 273 -0.52 12.11 -15.43
N VAL A 274 -0.25 13.40 -15.65
CA VAL A 274 -0.55 14.09 -16.89
C VAL A 274 0.48 13.71 -17.95
N VAL A 275 0.03 13.19 -19.07
CA VAL A 275 0.89 12.80 -20.20
C VAL A 275 0.97 13.91 -21.24
N SER A 276 -0.14 14.60 -21.51
CA SER A 276 -0.24 15.67 -22.51
C SER A 276 -1.39 16.63 -22.20
N ALA A 277 -1.61 17.61 -23.06
CA ALA A 277 -2.77 18.52 -22.99
C ALA A 277 -4.13 17.80 -23.13
N ALA A 278 -4.15 16.53 -23.55
CA ALA A 278 -5.38 15.77 -23.80
C ALA A 278 -5.46 14.44 -23.03
N ALA A 279 -4.34 13.93 -22.48
CA ALA A 279 -4.23 12.57 -22.00
C ALA A 279 -3.64 12.44 -20.59
N PHE A 280 -4.10 11.42 -19.85
CA PHE A 280 -3.53 10.96 -18.59
C PHE A 280 -2.92 9.56 -18.76
N ALA A 281 -1.99 9.21 -17.87
CA ALA A 281 -1.45 7.87 -17.77
C ALA A 281 -2.50 6.89 -17.24
N PHE A 282 -2.36 5.63 -17.64
CA PHE A 282 -3.13 4.52 -17.09
C PHE A 282 -2.29 3.25 -17.04
N CYS A 283 -2.68 2.31 -16.19
CA CYS A 283 -2.11 0.96 -16.16
C CYS A 283 -2.92 0.04 -17.07
N HIS A 284 -2.27 -0.47 -18.11
CA HIS A 284 -2.86 -1.38 -19.09
C HIS A 284 -2.38 -2.81 -18.85
N HIS A 285 -3.15 -3.58 -18.08
CA HIS A 285 -2.83 -4.97 -17.79
C HIS A 285 -1.44 -5.21 -17.16
N GLY A 286 -0.99 -4.23 -16.36
CA GLY A 286 0.31 -4.26 -15.67
C GLY A 286 1.36 -3.33 -16.28
N ASP A 287 1.16 -2.85 -17.51
CA ASP A 287 2.07 -1.96 -18.22
C ASP A 287 1.57 -0.51 -18.23
N GLY A 288 2.51 0.44 -18.27
CA GLY A 288 2.20 1.86 -18.40
C GLY A 288 1.74 2.20 -19.82
N SER A 289 0.67 2.97 -19.93
CA SER A 289 0.14 3.51 -21.19
C SER A 289 -0.56 4.83 -20.94
N HIS A 290 -1.06 5.49 -21.99
CA HIS A 290 -1.81 6.75 -21.89
C HIS A 290 -3.09 6.70 -22.71
N ARG A 291 -4.07 7.50 -22.29
CA ARG A 291 -5.34 7.63 -22.99
C ARG A 291 -5.90 9.03 -22.82
N ASP A 292 -6.66 9.47 -23.82
CA ASP A 292 -7.41 10.71 -23.79
C ASP A 292 -8.31 10.79 -22.56
N ALA A 293 -8.40 11.97 -21.96
CA ALA A 293 -9.06 12.22 -20.69
C ALA A 293 -10.55 11.82 -20.65
N ALA A 294 -11.24 11.81 -21.80
CA ALA A 294 -12.62 11.36 -21.95
C ALA A 294 -12.76 9.83 -22.13
N GLY A 295 -11.68 9.07 -22.05
CA GLY A 295 -11.71 7.61 -22.09
C GLY A 295 -12.37 7.02 -20.85
N ASP A 296 -13.14 5.93 -21.00
CA ASP A 296 -13.91 5.29 -19.93
C ASP A 296 -13.08 4.19 -19.25
N GLY A 297 -12.36 4.56 -18.21
CA GLY A 297 -11.39 3.71 -17.49
C GLY A 297 -11.82 3.24 -16.11
N GLY A 298 -11.13 2.23 -15.61
CA GLY A 298 -11.29 1.75 -14.25
C GLY A 298 -10.81 2.77 -13.22
N VAL A 299 -11.48 2.82 -12.06
CA VAL A 299 -11.10 3.64 -10.91
C VAL A 299 -10.51 2.72 -9.85
N ARG A 300 -9.19 2.81 -9.65
CA ARG A 300 -8.43 2.03 -8.67
C ARG A 300 -7.54 2.97 -7.86
N PRO A 301 -8.10 3.59 -6.83
CA PRO A 301 -7.34 4.53 -6.01
C PRO A 301 -6.48 3.83 -4.97
N TYR A 302 -5.77 4.64 -4.17
CA TYR A 302 -5.25 4.23 -2.87
C TYR A 302 -5.66 5.21 -1.78
N PHE A 303 -5.52 4.79 -0.53
CA PHE A 303 -5.76 5.58 0.68
C PHE A 303 -4.94 5.03 1.84
N CYS A 304 -4.76 5.83 2.90
CA CYS A 304 -4.06 5.44 4.12
C CYS A 304 -5.06 5.19 5.24
N ILE A 305 -4.86 4.15 6.05
CA ILE A 305 -5.62 3.87 7.28
C ILE A 305 -4.69 3.76 8.48
N GLY A 306 -5.23 4.08 9.70
CA GLY A 306 -4.52 3.95 10.95
C GLY A 306 -5.33 4.40 12.18
#